data_9bed176ce01abbf23663226478a6056d
#
_entry.id   9bed176ce01abbf23663226478a6056d
#
_cell.length_a   1.000
_cell.length_b   1.000
_cell.length_c   1.000
_cell.angle_alpha   90.00
_cell.angle_beta   90.00
_cell.angle_gamma   90.00
#
_symmetry.space_group_name_H-M   'P 1'
#
loop_
_entity.id
_entity.type
_entity.pdbx_description
1 polymer ?
#
loop_
_entity_poly.entity_id
_entity_poly.type
_entity_poly.pdbx_seq_one_letter_code
_entity_poly.pdbx_strand_id
1 'polypeptide(L)'
;TGPVYDLTFTNQTQASLQGFQLQFNKNAFSLVPAQQPNVGVVAPGTSASVSLPLANTGPSSGPNASHALQVAVKSPSQNNAVFYFSDVVPLESLLIRDAGISSELFSQQWQSSPEVMRQIGVSLAMSDATAASARLQSTRWHFVTQQAMAGTPYTAIYVSGKLPGPEREQHVLVQVVFAPGAQEVKVAVRSHVQGLAEM
;
A
#
# COMPACT_ATOMS: atom_id res chain seq x y z
N THR A 1 7.86 -6.52 10.44
CA THR A 1 8.66 -6.50 9.20
C THR A 1 8.11 -5.43 8.28
N GLY A 2 8.98 -4.53 7.80
CA GLY A 2 8.64 -3.47 6.86
C GLY A 2 8.21 -3.99 5.48
N PRO A 3 7.87 -3.09 4.53
CA PRO A 3 7.57 -3.46 3.16
C PRO A 3 8.80 -4.07 2.48
N VAL A 4 8.55 -4.98 1.54
CA VAL A 4 9.58 -5.65 0.73
C VAL A 4 9.23 -5.44 -0.73
N TYR A 5 10.24 -5.22 -1.56
CA TYR A 5 10.11 -5.06 -3.00
C TYR A 5 10.78 -6.23 -3.71
N ASP A 6 9.98 -7.07 -4.34
CA ASP A 6 10.49 -8.22 -5.08
C ASP A 6 10.85 -7.81 -6.51
N LEU A 7 12.10 -8.02 -6.87
CA LEU A 7 12.66 -7.64 -8.16
C LEU A 7 13.20 -8.88 -8.89
N THR A 8 12.95 -8.96 -10.18
CA THR A 8 13.57 -9.96 -11.07
C THR A 8 14.35 -9.24 -12.17
N PHE A 9 15.63 -9.50 -12.22
CA PHE A 9 16.54 -9.00 -13.24
C PHE A 9 16.71 -10.05 -14.33
N THR A 10 16.28 -9.73 -15.55
CA THR A 10 16.46 -10.61 -16.72
C THR A 10 17.49 -9.99 -17.65
N ASN A 11 18.59 -10.72 -17.93
CA ASN A 11 19.64 -10.26 -18.80
C ASN A 11 19.36 -10.69 -20.24
N GLN A 12 18.95 -9.74 -21.07
CA GLN A 12 18.74 -9.95 -22.52
C GLN A 12 19.95 -9.54 -23.38
N THR A 13 21.08 -9.22 -22.73
CA THR A 13 22.29 -8.79 -23.43
C THR A 13 23.23 -9.98 -23.65
N GLN A 14 24.31 -9.75 -24.42
CA GLN A 14 25.35 -10.78 -24.67
C GLN A 14 26.46 -10.77 -23.61
N ALA A 15 26.42 -9.85 -22.64
CA ALA A 15 27.42 -9.73 -21.59
C ALA A 15 26.80 -10.00 -20.22
N SER A 16 27.59 -10.52 -19.28
CA SER A 16 27.15 -10.70 -17.88
C SER A 16 26.94 -9.35 -17.21
N LEU A 17 25.85 -9.25 -16.44
CA LEU A 17 25.48 -8.04 -15.70
C LEU A 17 25.68 -8.26 -14.20
N GLN A 18 26.15 -7.21 -13.51
CA GLN A 18 26.36 -7.24 -12.05
C GLN A 18 26.40 -5.83 -11.46
N GLY A 19 26.37 -5.76 -10.14
CA GLY A 19 26.56 -4.51 -9.40
C GLY A 19 25.38 -3.54 -9.54
N PHE A 20 24.16 -4.05 -9.69
CA PHE A 20 22.95 -3.23 -9.81
C PHE A 20 22.79 -2.27 -8.64
N GLN A 21 22.46 -1.03 -8.95
CA GLN A 21 22.13 0.00 -7.97
C GLN A 21 20.71 0.47 -8.20
N LEU A 22 19.95 0.65 -7.13
CA LEU A 22 18.57 1.05 -7.17
C LEU A 22 18.38 2.39 -6.46
N GLN A 23 17.59 3.26 -7.04
CA GLN A 23 17.18 4.52 -6.43
C GLN A 23 15.71 4.78 -6.74
N PHE A 24 14.97 5.27 -5.75
CA PHE A 24 13.60 5.75 -5.92
C PHE A 24 13.58 7.27 -6.04
N ASN A 25 12.54 7.79 -6.70
CA ASN A 25 12.24 9.21 -6.68
C ASN A 25 11.86 9.68 -5.27
N LYS A 26 11.78 10.99 -5.07
CA LYS A 26 11.11 11.55 -3.90
C LYS A 26 9.61 11.23 -4.00
N ASN A 27 9.13 10.34 -3.16
CA ASN A 27 7.75 9.84 -3.21
C ASN A 27 6.98 10.18 -1.94
N ALA A 28 5.65 10.21 -2.05
CA ALA A 28 4.73 10.56 -0.96
C ALA A 28 4.74 9.55 0.19
N PHE A 29 5.30 8.37 -0.03
CA PHE A 29 5.38 7.29 0.96
C PHE A 29 6.66 7.32 1.77
N SER A 30 7.63 8.18 1.42
CA SER A 30 9.01 8.19 1.97
C SER A 30 9.68 6.82 1.86
N LEU A 31 9.37 6.07 0.82
CA LEU A 31 10.00 4.78 0.56
C LEU A 31 11.39 4.97 -0.02
N VAL A 32 12.35 4.24 0.53
CA VAL A 32 13.71 4.12 0.00
C VAL A 32 14.19 2.68 0.14
N PRO A 33 15.07 2.20 -0.75
CA PRO A 33 15.74 0.92 -0.54
C PRO A 33 16.53 0.96 0.77
N ALA A 34 16.32 0.00 1.67
CA ALA A 34 17.09 -0.10 2.91
C ALA A 34 18.55 -0.54 2.64
N GLN A 35 18.78 -1.16 1.51
CA GLN A 35 20.08 -1.61 1.00
C GLN A 35 20.05 -1.69 -0.51
N GLN A 36 21.21 -1.81 -1.15
CA GLN A 36 21.26 -2.08 -2.59
C GLN A 36 20.96 -3.55 -2.90
N PRO A 37 20.38 -3.87 -4.09
CA PRO A 37 20.07 -5.24 -4.46
C PRO A 37 21.35 -6.06 -4.63
N ASN A 38 21.46 -7.15 -3.89
CA ASN A 38 22.55 -8.11 -4.05
C ASN A 38 22.08 -9.31 -4.89
N VAL A 39 22.18 -9.17 -6.19
CA VAL A 39 21.70 -10.17 -7.16
C VAL A 39 22.82 -11.10 -7.66
N GLY A 40 24.08 -10.70 -7.41
CA GLY A 40 25.24 -11.40 -7.99
C GLY A 40 25.37 -11.15 -9.50
N VAL A 41 25.98 -12.10 -10.20
CA VAL A 41 26.19 -12.04 -11.66
C VAL A 41 24.98 -12.67 -12.37
N VAL A 42 24.39 -11.91 -13.30
CA VAL A 42 23.30 -12.40 -14.16
C VAL A 42 23.89 -12.66 -15.56
N ALA A 43 24.07 -13.92 -15.90
CA ALA A 43 24.64 -14.33 -17.19
C ALA A 43 23.68 -14.01 -18.36
N PRO A 44 24.19 -13.93 -19.61
CA PRO A 44 23.35 -13.75 -20.79
C PRO A 44 22.19 -14.75 -20.85
N GLY A 45 20.97 -14.27 -21.12
CA GLY A 45 19.77 -15.10 -21.24
C GLY A 45 19.23 -15.66 -19.92
N THR A 46 19.79 -15.27 -18.75
CA THR A 46 19.31 -15.75 -17.45
C THR A 46 18.59 -14.67 -16.66
N SER A 47 17.91 -15.09 -15.60
CA SER A 47 17.24 -14.21 -14.63
C SER A 47 17.71 -14.49 -13.21
N ALA A 48 17.71 -13.47 -12.37
CA ALA A 48 17.93 -13.60 -10.94
C ALA A 48 16.96 -12.68 -10.18
N SER A 49 16.43 -13.18 -9.06
CA SER A 49 15.46 -12.46 -8.24
C SER A 49 16.06 -12.09 -6.88
N VAL A 50 15.59 -10.98 -6.34
CA VAL A 50 15.96 -10.52 -5.00
C VAL A 50 14.76 -9.85 -4.33
N SER A 51 14.56 -10.15 -3.04
CA SER A 51 13.62 -9.43 -2.18
C SER A 51 14.35 -8.30 -1.46
N LEU A 52 14.01 -7.07 -1.79
CA LEU A 52 14.68 -5.87 -1.30
C LEU A 52 13.88 -5.26 -0.15
N PRO A 53 14.38 -5.25 1.08
CA PRO A 53 13.72 -4.53 2.18
C PRO A 53 13.67 -3.04 1.90
N LEU A 54 12.52 -2.43 2.19
CA LEU A 54 12.33 -1.00 2.08
C LEU A 54 12.25 -0.35 3.46
N ALA A 55 12.85 0.83 3.59
CA ALA A 55 12.60 1.71 4.70
C ALA A 55 11.40 2.61 4.37
N ASN A 56 10.53 2.80 5.35
CA ASN A 56 9.36 3.66 5.28
C ASN A 56 9.29 4.50 6.55
N THR A 57 9.44 5.81 6.43
CA THR A 57 9.37 6.74 7.56
C THR A 57 8.01 7.42 7.70
N GLY A 58 7.06 7.04 6.88
CA GLY A 58 5.71 7.59 6.84
C GLY A 58 5.46 8.55 5.70
N PRO A 59 4.19 8.94 5.50
CA PRO A 59 3.81 9.87 4.44
C PRO A 59 4.60 11.16 4.48
N SER A 60 5.03 11.62 3.32
CA SER A 60 5.72 12.89 3.14
C SER A 60 4.82 13.86 2.38
N SER A 61 4.40 14.92 3.04
CA SER A 61 3.69 16.02 2.41
C SER A 61 4.71 17.05 1.93
N GLY A 62 4.85 17.20 0.65
CA GLY A 62 5.72 18.23 0.07
C GLY A 62 5.37 18.46 -1.39
N PRO A 63 5.55 19.68 -1.91
CA PRO A 63 5.10 20.06 -3.25
C PRO A 63 5.71 19.24 -4.39
N ASN A 64 6.71 18.43 -4.09
CA ASN A 64 7.41 17.59 -5.08
C ASN A 64 7.36 16.08 -4.73
N ALA A 65 6.51 15.67 -3.79
CA ALA A 65 6.35 14.25 -3.49
C ALA A 65 5.40 13.62 -4.51
N SER A 66 5.89 12.64 -5.27
CA SER A 66 5.10 11.92 -6.26
C SER A 66 4.34 10.76 -5.61
N HIS A 67 3.08 10.57 -6.01
CA HIS A 67 2.29 9.38 -5.64
C HIS A 67 2.65 8.15 -6.49
N ALA A 68 3.37 8.34 -7.60
CA ALA A 68 3.98 7.25 -8.35
C ALA A 68 5.39 6.95 -7.86
N LEU A 69 5.68 5.69 -7.60
CA LEU A 69 7.03 5.23 -7.31
C LEU A 69 7.79 5.09 -8.63
N GLN A 70 8.70 6.01 -8.88
CA GLN A 70 9.64 5.88 -10.01
C GLN A 70 10.92 5.22 -9.52
N VAL A 71 11.33 4.20 -10.22
CA VAL A 71 12.50 3.38 -9.90
C VAL A 71 13.56 3.60 -10.98
N ALA A 72 14.75 4.01 -10.55
CA ALA A 72 15.93 4.06 -11.38
C ALA A 72 16.85 2.86 -11.06
N VAL A 73 17.20 2.07 -12.05
CA VAL A 73 18.14 0.95 -11.93
C VAL A 73 19.37 1.27 -12.76
N LYS A 74 20.52 1.35 -12.09
CA LYS A 74 21.80 1.56 -12.73
C LYS A 74 22.55 0.24 -12.84
N SER A 75 23.14 -0.04 -14.02
CA SER A 75 24.00 -1.19 -14.25
C SER A 75 25.43 -0.73 -14.59
N PRO A 76 26.36 -0.75 -13.64
CA PRO A 76 27.75 -0.38 -13.87
C PRO A 76 28.44 -1.22 -14.95
N SER A 77 28.08 -2.49 -15.08
CA SER A 77 28.61 -3.41 -16.11
C SER A 77 28.14 -3.07 -17.53
N GLN A 78 27.18 -2.14 -17.68
CA GLN A 78 26.72 -1.61 -18.97
C GLN A 78 27.01 -0.10 -19.13
N ASN A 79 28.24 0.30 -18.96
CA ASN A 79 28.65 1.71 -19.08
C ASN A 79 27.83 2.66 -18.21
N ASN A 80 27.43 2.22 -17.04
CA ASN A 80 26.53 2.95 -16.13
C ASN A 80 25.16 3.31 -16.74
N ALA A 81 24.65 2.51 -17.67
CA ALA A 81 23.29 2.69 -18.18
C ALA A 81 22.27 2.73 -17.05
N VAL A 82 21.31 3.62 -17.17
CA VAL A 82 20.22 3.77 -16.19
C VAL A 82 18.90 3.48 -16.88
N PHE A 83 18.12 2.59 -16.27
CA PHE A 83 16.78 2.24 -16.72
C PHE A 83 15.77 2.82 -15.73
N TYR A 84 14.65 3.31 -16.24
CA TYR A 84 13.57 3.88 -15.43
C TYR A 84 12.28 3.12 -15.68
N PHE A 85 11.54 2.88 -14.61
CA PHE A 85 10.15 2.41 -14.69
C PHE A 85 9.35 2.99 -13.53
N SER A 86 8.03 2.90 -13.63
CA SER A 86 7.12 3.34 -12.57
C SER A 86 6.34 2.15 -12.06
N ASP A 87 6.04 2.18 -10.77
CA ASP A 87 5.26 1.15 -10.11
C ASP A 87 4.20 1.78 -9.19
N VAL A 88 3.19 1.00 -8.83
CA VAL A 88 2.13 1.37 -7.91
C VAL A 88 2.41 0.74 -6.55
N VAL A 89 2.39 1.56 -5.50
CA VAL A 89 2.54 1.09 -4.12
C VAL A 89 1.15 0.85 -3.52
N PRO A 90 0.74 -0.41 -3.28
CA PRO A 90 -0.52 -0.65 -2.61
C PRO A 90 -0.50 -0.12 -1.18
N LEU A 91 -1.50 0.68 -0.79
CA LEU A 91 -1.59 1.27 0.55
C LEU A 91 -1.44 0.21 1.65
N GLU A 92 -2.02 -0.96 1.44
CA GLU A 92 -1.91 -2.08 2.38
C GLU A 92 -0.46 -2.48 2.69
N SER A 93 0.44 -2.41 1.70
CA SER A 93 1.86 -2.77 1.90
C SER A 93 2.58 -1.84 2.87
N LEU A 94 2.07 -0.62 3.05
CA LEU A 94 2.63 0.40 3.92
C LEU A 94 2.11 0.31 5.37
N LEU A 95 1.01 -0.41 5.60
CA LEU A 95 0.39 -0.50 6.92
C LEU A 95 1.27 -1.27 7.90
N ILE A 96 1.33 -0.76 9.13
CA ILE A 96 1.95 -1.45 10.26
C ILE A 96 1.05 -2.62 10.67
N ARG A 97 1.60 -3.83 10.75
CA ARG A 97 0.87 -4.99 11.26
C ARG A 97 0.47 -4.80 12.71
N ASP A 98 -0.70 -5.34 13.05
CA ASP A 98 -1.22 -5.40 14.43
C ASP A 98 -1.32 -4.02 15.12
N ALA A 99 -1.39 -2.95 14.34
CA ALA A 99 -1.54 -1.57 14.83
C ALA A 99 -2.98 -1.09 14.70
N GLY A 100 -3.95 -1.94 15.07
CA GLY A 100 -5.36 -1.62 15.05
C GLY A 100 -5.79 -0.76 16.24
N ILE A 101 -7.01 -0.25 16.16
CA ILE A 101 -7.67 0.52 17.23
C ILE A 101 -8.96 -0.16 17.68
N SER A 102 -9.36 0.12 18.92
CA SER A 102 -10.64 -0.39 19.44
C SER A 102 -11.85 0.25 18.73
N SER A 103 -13.01 -0.34 18.84
CA SER A 103 -14.25 0.18 18.25
C SER A 103 -14.64 1.56 18.83
N GLU A 104 -14.35 1.81 20.10
CA GLU A 104 -14.59 3.09 20.77
C GLU A 104 -13.70 4.18 20.17
N LEU A 105 -12.40 3.89 20.07
CA LEU A 105 -11.44 4.82 19.50
C LEU A 105 -11.72 5.05 18.00
N PHE A 106 -12.10 3.99 17.25
CA PHE A 106 -12.55 4.13 15.87
C PHE A 106 -13.72 5.10 15.76
N SER A 107 -14.76 4.94 16.57
CA SER A 107 -15.94 5.79 16.54
C SER A 107 -15.60 7.26 16.83
N GLN A 108 -14.73 7.50 17.81
CA GLN A 108 -14.26 8.83 18.16
C GLN A 108 -13.47 9.47 16.99
N GLN A 109 -12.53 8.74 16.43
CA GLN A 109 -11.71 9.24 15.33
C GLN A 109 -12.50 9.38 14.04
N TRP A 110 -13.49 8.51 13.79
CA TRP A 110 -14.36 8.59 12.62
C TRP A 110 -15.12 9.91 12.57
N GLN A 111 -15.57 10.42 13.71
CA GLN A 111 -16.29 11.70 13.80
C GLN A 111 -15.37 12.91 13.60
N SER A 112 -14.12 12.83 14.04
CA SER A 112 -13.18 13.95 14.02
C SER A 112 -12.30 14.00 12.77
N SER A 113 -12.12 12.85 12.08
CA SER A 113 -11.26 12.80 10.90
C SER A 113 -11.97 13.25 9.62
N PRO A 114 -11.31 14.00 8.75
CA PRO A 114 -11.89 14.41 7.47
C PRO A 114 -12.11 13.19 6.57
N GLU A 115 -13.15 13.25 5.75
CA GLU A 115 -13.37 12.28 4.69
C GLU A 115 -12.39 12.59 3.55
N VAL A 116 -11.50 11.65 3.25
CA VAL A 116 -10.46 11.81 2.23
C VAL A 116 -10.82 11.11 0.92
N MET A 117 -11.65 10.07 0.97
CA MET A 117 -12.16 9.37 -0.22
C MET A 117 -13.55 8.81 0.06
N ARG A 118 -14.45 8.98 -0.92
CA ARG A 118 -15.70 8.22 -1.00
C ARG A 118 -15.83 7.66 -2.41
N GLN A 119 -15.91 6.34 -2.50
CA GLN A 119 -16.15 5.65 -3.75
C GLN A 119 -17.47 4.87 -3.67
N ILE A 120 -18.27 4.99 -4.71
CA ILE A 120 -19.55 4.28 -4.84
C ILE A 120 -19.45 3.42 -6.08
N GLY A 121 -19.93 2.17 -5.99
CA GLY A 121 -19.95 1.27 -7.13
C GLY A 121 -18.62 0.57 -7.39
N VAL A 122 -17.89 0.22 -6.34
CA VAL A 122 -16.75 -0.70 -6.46
C VAL A 122 -17.27 -2.11 -6.65
N SER A 123 -17.02 -2.71 -7.81
CA SER A 123 -17.35 -4.11 -8.06
C SER A 123 -16.43 -5.00 -7.25
N LEU A 124 -17.02 -5.88 -6.43
CA LEU A 124 -16.29 -6.89 -5.67
C LEU A 124 -16.57 -8.27 -6.23
N ALA A 125 -15.52 -9.10 -6.28
CA ALA A 125 -15.67 -10.54 -6.58
C ALA A 125 -16.40 -11.30 -5.45
N MET A 126 -16.73 -10.62 -4.34
CA MET A 126 -17.38 -11.19 -3.17
C MET A 126 -18.73 -10.54 -2.95
N SER A 127 -19.76 -11.39 -2.88
CA SER A 127 -21.16 -10.97 -2.84
C SER A 127 -21.71 -10.69 -1.43
N ASP A 128 -20.97 -10.97 -0.37
CA ASP A 128 -21.46 -10.80 0.98
C ASP A 128 -20.42 -10.24 1.96
N ALA A 129 -20.92 -9.59 3.01
CA ALA A 129 -20.12 -8.97 4.06
C ALA A 129 -19.32 -10.00 4.88
N THR A 130 -19.80 -11.24 5.00
CA THR A 130 -19.13 -12.28 5.79
C THR A 130 -17.87 -12.76 5.09
N ALA A 131 -17.95 -13.05 3.79
CA ALA A 131 -16.80 -13.43 2.98
C ALA A 131 -15.77 -12.28 2.90
N ALA A 132 -16.25 -11.05 2.76
CA ALA A 132 -15.39 -9.85 2.78
C ALA A 132 -14.67 -9.67 4.12
N SER A 133 -15.39 -9.86 5.22
CA SER A 133 -14.83 -9.78 6.59
C SER A 133 -13.73 -10.82 6.79
N ALA A 134 -13.98 -12.09 6.42
CA ALA A 134 -12.98 -13.15 6.52
C ALA A 134 -11.72 -12.85 5.70
N ARG A 135 -11.88 -12.30 4.50
CA ARG A 135 -10.74 -11.90 3.67
C ARG A 135 -9.97 -10.71 4.25
N LEU A 136 -10.64 -9.69 4.77
CA LEU A 136 -9.99 -8.54 5.39
C LEU A 136 -9.14 -8.95 6.61
N GLN A 137 -9.57 -9.94 7.38
CA GLN A 137 -8.79 -10.49 8.50
C GLN A 137 -7.48 -11.17 8.07
N SER A 138 -7.34 -11.56 6.80
CA SER A 138 -6.10 -12.11 6.26
C SER A 138 -5.13 -11.04 5.72
N THR A 139 -5.54 -9.78 5.73
CA THR A 139 -4.78 -8.64 5.24
C THR A 139 -4.01 -7.92 6.37
N ARG A 140 -3.39 -6.79 6.06
CA ARG A 140 -2.78 -5.90 7.08
C ARG A 140 -3.77 -4.91 7.68
N TRP A 141 -5.01 -4.90 7.19
CA TRP A 141 -6.07 -4.11 7.79
C TRP A 141 -6.52 -4.74 9.10
N HIS A 142 -6.68 -3.93 10.13
CA HIS A 142 -7.28 -4.37 11.38
C HIS A 142 -8.81 -4.34 11.26
N PHE A 143 -9.43 -5.48 11.42
CA PHE A 143 -10.88 -5.60 11.49
C PHE A 143 -11.38 -5.03 12.82
N VAL A 144 -12.22 -4.00 12.77
CA VAL A 144 -12.77 -3.35 13.95
C VAL A 144 -14.10 -3.98 14.34
N THR A 145 -15.07 -3.95 13.44
CA THR A 145 -16.39 -4.53 13.66
C THR A 145 -17.17 -4.70 12.35
N GLN A 146 -18.21 -5.53 12.41
CA GLN A 146 -19.23 -5.65 11.38
C GLN A 146 -20.60 -5.47 12.03
N GLN A 147 -21.46 -4.65 11.46
CA GLN A 147 -22.79 -4.40 12.02
C GLN A 147 -23.83 -4.12 10.95
N ALA A 148 -25.09 -4.49 11.23
CA ALA A 148 -26.23 -4.04 10.45
C ALA A 148 -26.45 -2.54 10.67
N MET A 149 -26.77 -1.82 9.60
CA MET A 149 -27.06 -0.39 9.68
C MET A 149 -28.54 -0.18 10.03
N ALA A 150 -28.80 0.51 11.13
CA ALA A 150 -30.15 0.73 11.66
C ALA A 150 -31.09 1.33 10.59
N GLY A 151 -32.28 0.77 10.47
CA GLY A 151 -33.31 1.23 9.53
C GLY A 151 -33.05 0.92 8.05
N THR A 152 -32.03 0.13 7.75
CA THR A 152 -31.70 -0.27 6.39
C THR A 152 -31.36 -1.76 6.30
N PRO A 153 -31.46 -2.40 5.12
CA PRO A 153 -31.00 -3.78 4.95
C PRO A 153 -29.47 -3.89 4.78
N TYR A 154 -28.71 -2.83 5.01
CA TYR A 154 -27.28 -2.77 4.73
C TYR A 154 -26.44 -3.30 5.89
N THR A 155 -25.30 -3.89 5.55
CA THR A 155 -24.26 -4.29 6.50
C THR A 155 -23.01 -3.46 6.25
N ALA A 156 -22.46 -2.90 7.31
CA ALA A 156 -21.20 -2.17 7.26
C ALA A 156 -20.07 -2.95 7.92
N ILE A 157 -18.92 -3.00 7.30
CA ILE A 157 -17.65 -3.46 7.84
C ILE A 157 -16.78 -2.24 8.11
N TYR A 158 -16.16 -2.21 9.28
CA TYR A 158 -15.23 -1.16 9.69
C TYR A 158 -13.85 -1.77 9.87
N VAL A 159 -12.86 -1.19 9.20
CA VAL A 159 -11.46 -1.57 9.33
C VAL A 159 -10.61 -0.35 9.58
N SER A 160 -9.49 -0.54 10.25
CA SER A 160 -8.49 0.49 10.47
C SER A 160 -7.12 0.03 10.03
N GLY A 161 -6.30 0.96 9.60
CA GLY A 161 -4.89 0.74 9.34
C GLY A 161 -4.07 1.86 9.98
N LYS A 162 -2.79 1.61 10.24
CA LYS A 162 -1.87 2.62 10.72
C LYS A 162 -0.67 2.69 9.79
N LEU A 163 -0.36 3.88 9.31
CA LEU A 163 0.87 4.18 8.58
C LEU A 163 1.99 4.51 9.57
N PRO A 164 3.27 4.31 9.21
CA PRO A 164 4.39 4.80 10.01
C PRO A 164 4.32 6.31 10.23
N GLY A 165 4.75 6.80 11.39
CA GLY A 165 4.80 8.22 11.72
C GLY A 165 4.23 8.55 13.11
N PRO A 166 4.01 9.84 13.44
CA PRO A 166 3.46 10.30 14.72
C PRO A 166 2.07 9.69 15.00
N GLU A 167 1.83 9.24 16.22
CA GLU A 167 0.76 8.28 16.55
C GLU A 167 -0.68 8.71 16.21
N ARG A 168 -1.03 9.99 16.30
CA ARG A 168 -2.43 10.42 16.14
C ARG A 168 -2.85 10.69 14.69
N GLU A 169 -1.91 10.96 13.81
CA GLU A 169 -2.20 11.46 12.47
C GLU A 169 -2.11 10.39 11.38
N GLN A 170 -1.76 9.17 11.76
CA GLN A 170 -1.40 8.12 10.81
C GLN A 170 -2.46 7.03 10.65
N HIS A 171 -3.60 7.15 11.33
CA HIS A 171 -4.68 6.18 11.15
C HIS A 171 -5.46 6.42 9.86
N VAL A 172 -5.76 5.33 9.18
CA VAL A 172 -6.66 5.26 8.04
C VAL A 172 -7.88 4.46 8.48
N LEU A 173 -9.03 5.08 8.44
CA LEU A 173 -10.30 4.50 8.85
C LEU A 173 -11.14 4.22 7.60
N VAL A 174 -11.64 3.00 7.48
CA VAL A 174 -12.41 2.59 6.29
C VAL A 174 -13.75 2.00 6.73
N GLN A 175 -14.81 2.43 6.07
CA GLN A 175 -16.13 1.83 6.11
C GLN A 175 -16.46 1.25 4.75
N VAL A 176 -16.87 -0.02 4.71
CA VAL A 176 -17.37 -0.68 3.51
C VAL A 176 -18.81 -1.09 3.75
N VAL A 177 -19.73 -0.60 2.93
CA VAL A 177 -21.18 -0.84 3.07
C VAL A 177 -21.67 -1.76 1.98
N PHE A 178 -22.27 -2.85 2.37
CA PHE A 178 -22.85 -3.88 1.51
C PHE A 178 -24.37 -3.74 1.48
N ALA A 179 -24.93 -3.66 0.28
CA ALA A 179 -26.36 -3.79 0.06
C ALA A 179 -26.68 -5.27 -0.29
N PRO A 180 -27.79 -5.84 0.22
CA PRO A 180 -28.18 -7.20 -0.12
C PRO A 180 -28.35 -7.39 -1.62
N GLY A 181 -27.69 -8.41 -2.18
CA GLY A 181 -27.78 -8.74 -3.61
C GLY A 181 -27.08 -7.76 -4.56
N ALA A 182 -26.45 -6.70 -4.05
CA ALA A 182 -25.69 -5.79 -4.88
C ALA A 182 -24.28 -6.36 -5.17
N GLN A 183 -23.81 -6.15 -6.41
CA GLN A 183 -22.43 -6.48 -6.79
C GLN A 183 -21.46 -5.31 -6.52
N GLU A 184 -21.97 -4.24 -5.94
CA GLU A 184 -21.23 -3.02 -5.67
C GLU A 184 -21.27 -2.68 -4.18
N VAL A 185 -20.21 -2.09 -3.70
CA VAL A 185 -20.11 -1.59 -2.32
C VAL A 185 -19.84 -0.10 -2.30
N LYS A 186 -20.26 0.55 -1.23
CA LYS A 186 -19.85 1.92 -0.92
C LYS A 186 -18.67 1.88 0.02
N VAL A 187 -17.61 2.59 -0.34
CA VAL A 187 -16.40 2.72 0.49
C VAL A 187 -16.26 4.17 0.91
N ALA A 188 -16.08 4.41 2.19
CA ALA A 188 -15.71 5.71 2.73
C ALA A 188 -14.38 5.56 3.49
N VAL A 189 -13.47 6.48 3.25
CA VAL A 189 -12.16 6.52 3.90
C VAL A 189 -12.02 7.86 4.62
N ARG A 190 -11.59 7.81 5.88
CA ARG A 190 -11.29 8.98 6.70
C ARG A 190 -9.90 8.90 7.28
N SER A 191 -9.17 10.01 7.24
CA SER A 191 -7.82 10.11 7.79
C SER A 191 -7.38 11.56 7.91
N HIS A 192 -6.45 11.83 8.81
CA HIS A 192 -5.70 13.10 8.86
C HIS A 192 -4.44 13.08 7.98
N VAL A 193 -4.12 11.93 7.35
CA VAL A 193 -2.97 11.81 6.46
C VAL A 193 -3.23 12.61 5.18
N GLN A 194 -2.42 13.64 4.94
CA GLN A 194 -2.52 14.44 3.73
C GLN A 194 -2.14 13.62 2.50
N GLY A 195 -2.84 13.84 1.39
CA GLY A 195 -2.58 13.16 0.11
C GLY A 195 -3.02 11.70 0.07
N LEU A 196 -3.67 11.17 1.10
CA LEU A 196 -4.11 9.77 1.13
C LEU A 196 -5.09 9.42 -0.01
N ALA A 197 -5.94 10.37 -0.42
CA ALA A 197 -6.90 10.15 -1.51
C ALA A 197 -6.25 9.95 -2.88
N GLU A 198 -4.98 10.32 -3.00
CA GLU A 198 -4.19 10.19 -4.23
C GLU A 198 -3.29 8.92 -4.22
N MET A 199 -3.25 8.22 -3.10
CA MET A 199 -2.61 6.91 -2.92
C MET A 199 -3.53 5.78 -3.37
#